data_f4fd622874ef8324c5368c223013dbc3
#
_entry.id   f4fd622874ef8324c5368c223013dbc3
#
_cell.length_a   1.000
_cell.length_b   1.000
_cell.length_c   1.000
_cell.angle_alpha   90.00
_cell.angle_beta   90.00
_cell.angle_gamma   90.00
#
_symmetry.space_group_name_H-M   'P 1'
#
loop_
_entity.id
_entity.type
_entity.pdbx_description
1 polymer ?
#
loop_
_entity_poly.entity_id
_entity_poly.type
_entity_poly.pdbx_seq_one_letter_code
_entity_poly.pdbx_strand_id
1 'polypeptide(L)'
;MSQAVFNLTEFESVYIKAFPFWNVISKTERAYILDNSTAATYTKGYHIHDSDECSGVILVRSGCLRAYMISEDGKEVTLYRLYPGDMCMLSASCVLQSITFDVFVDAEEDSQCIVISGPAFAAVAERQPEVRIFSLETAVNRFSDVMWTMQQILFMSMDKRLAIFLSDEISRTGCDLIPMTQE
;
A
#
# COMPACT_ATOMS: atom_id res chain seq x y z
N MET A 1 -12.37 -18.89 2.86
CA MET A 1 -11.02 -18.32 2.89
C MET A 1 -10.02 -19.46 2.68
N SER A 2 -9.45 -19.58 1.49
CA SER A 2 -8.43 -20.60 1.19
C SER A 2 -7.07 -20.02 1.57
N GLN A 3 -6.49 -20.52 2.67
CA GLN A 3 -5.09 -20.25 2.99
C GLN A 3 -4.23 -21.01 1.98
N ALA A 4 -3.71 -20.29 1.00
CA ALA A 4 -2.62 -20.82 0.19
C ALA A 4 -1.41 -20.98 1.11
N VAL A 5 -0.92 -22.20 1.24
CA VAL A 5 0.32 -22.52 1.99
C VAL A 5 1.49 -21.94 1.21
N PHE A 6 1.82 -20.68 1.50
CA PHE A 6 3.01 -20.04 0.95
C PHE A 6 4.25 -20.47 1.75
N ASN A 7 5.31 -20.79 1.04
CA ASN A 7 6.56 -21.22 1.64
C ASN A 7 7.33 -20.00 2.18
N LEU A 8 7.85 -20.02 3.40
CA LEU A 8 8.64 -18.94 4.02
C LEU A 8 9.77 -18.41 3.14
N THR A 9 10.37 -19.29 2.33
CA THR A 9 11.38 -18.94 1.32
C THR A 9 10.84 -18.02 0.22
N GLU A 10 9.55 -18.10 -0.10
CA GLU A 10 8.92 -17.23 -1.09
C GLU A 10 8.74 -15.80 -0.55
N PHE A 11 8.31 -15.65 0.70
CA PHE A 11 8.22 -14.35 1.35
C PHE A 11 9.58 -13.67 1.45
N GLU A 12 10.62 -14.42 1.82
CA GLU A 12 11.98 -13.87 1.94
C GLU A 12 12.47 -13.31 0.62
N SER A 13 12.21 -14.00 -0.52
CA SER A 13 12.58 -13.50 -1.84
C SER A 13 11.90 -12.18 -2.23
N VAL A 14 10.66 -11.99 -1.78
CA VAL A 14 9.90 -10.75 -1.98
C VAL A 14 10.44 -9.65 -1.08
N TYR A 15 10.74 -9.96 0.18
CA TYR A 15 11.24 -8.99 1.16
C TYR A 15 12.64 -8.47 0.82
N ILE A 16 13.52 -9.30 0.26
CA ILE A 16 14.83 -8.87 -0.23
C ILE A 16 14.70 -7.76 -1.29
N LYS A 17 13.65 -7.81 -2.11
CA LYS A 17 13.41 -6.81 -3.16
C LYS A 17 12.68 -5.58 -2.64
N ALA A 18 11.72 -5.77 -1.72
CA ALA A 18 10.85 -4.72 -1.22
C ALA A 18 11.46 -3.91 -0.07
N PHE A 19 12.33 -4.52 0.73
CA PHE A 19 12.89 -3.91 1.94
C PHE A 19 14.40 -3.68 1.81
N PRO A 20 14.87 -2.45 1.57
CA PRO A 20 16.30 -2.14 1.52
C PRO A 20 17.06 -2.55 2.79
N PHE A 21 16.39 -2.52 3.94
CA PHE A 21 16.94 -2.89 5.23
C PHE A 21 17.04 -4.41 5.45
N TRP A 22 16.46 -5.24 4.59
CA TRP A 22 16.33 -6.68 4.85
C TRP A 22 17.66 -7.38 5.11
N ASN A 23 18.70 -7.01 4.38
CA ASN A 23 20.03 -7.60 4.56
C ASN A 23 20.85 -6.97 5.71
N VAL A 24 20.35 -5.87 6.28
CA VAL A 24 21.03 -5.15 7.39
C VAL A 24 20.57 -5.66 8.74
N ILE A 25 19.27 -5.94 8.89
CA ILE A 25 18.71 -6.46 10.14
C ILE A 25 19.16 -7.88 10.45
N SER A 26 19.15 -8.25 11.72
CA SER A 26 19.58 -9.57 12.19
C SER A 26 18.70 -10.71 11.65
N LYS A 27 19.23 -11.91 11.63
CA LYS A 27 18.47 -13.12 11.28
C LYS A 27 17.24 -13.32 12.17
N THR A 28 17.36 -12.98 13.44
CA THR A 28 16.26 -13.09 14.42
C THR A 28 15.13 -12.13 14.07
N GLU A 29 15.43 -10.89 13.68
CA GLU A 29 14.42 -9.91 13.29
C GLU A 29 13.77 -10.30 11.95
N ARG A 30 14.54 -10.82 10.99
CA ARG A 30 13.97 -11.38 9.74
C ARG A 30 13.00 -12.52 10.02
N ALA A 31 13.41 -13.49 10.84
CA ALA A 31 12.54 -14.61 11.22
C ALA A 31 11.26 -14.10 11.90
N TYR A 32 11.39 -13.12 12.80
CA TYR A 32 10.24 -12.54 13.50
C TYR A 32 9.26 -11.86 12.53
N ILE A 33 9.72 -11.11 11.52
CA ILE A 33 8.85 -10.53 10.48
C ILE A 33 8.18 -11.64 9.67
N LEU A 34 8.93 -12.67 9.24
CA LEU A 34 8.40 -13.79 8.46
C LEU A 34 7.33 -14.56 9.22
N ASP A 35 7.55 -14.85 10.50
CA ASP A 35 6.60 -15.58 11.35
C ASP A 35 5.31 -14.79 11.63
N ASN A 36 5.37 -13.46 11.48
CA ASN A 36 4.23 -12.56 11.63
C ASN A 36 3.69 -12.03 10.27
N SER A 37 3.96 -12.77 9.20
CA SER A 37 3.50 -12.47 7.85
C SER A 37 2.52 -13.51 7.36
N THR A 38 1.47 -13.06 6.67
CA THR A 38 0.46 -13.94 6.08
C THR A 38 0.22 -13.57 4.61
N ALA A 39 -0.03 -14.59 3.77
CA ALA A 39 -0.53 -14.34 2.43
C ALA A 39 -2.02 -14.04 2.48
N ALA A 40 -2.43 -13.04 1.74
CA ALA A 40 -3.83 -12.65 1.57
C ALA A 40 -4.17 -12.55 0.08
N THR A 41 -5.40 -12.96 -0.25
CA THR A 41 -5.95 -12.80 -1.60
C THR A 41 -7.27 -12.06 -1.46
N TYR A 42 -7.39 -10.99 -2.21
CA TYR A 42 -8.57 -10.13 -2.24
C TYR A 42 -9.18 -10.14 -3.64
N THR A 43 -10.47 -10.36 -3.73
CA THR A 43 -11.21 -10.22 -4.99
C THR A 43 -11.50 -8.76 -5.26
N LYS A 44 -11.62 -8.39 -6.53
CA LYS A 44 -12.02 -7.04 -6.95
C LYS A 44 -13.24 -6.55 -6.17
N GLY A 45 -13.16 -5.33 -5.65
CA GLY A 45 -14.19 -4.69 -4.83
C GLY A 45 -14.19 -5.10 -3.35
N TYR A 46 -13.23 -5.93 -2.91
CA TYR A 46 -13.11 -6.27 -1.50
C TYR A 46 -12.54 -5.10 -0.70
N HIS A 47 -13.23 -4.74 0.38
CA HIS A 47 -12.77 -3.74 1.33
C HIS A 47 -11.73 -4.35 2.28
N ILE A 48 -10.53 -3.79 2.29
CA ILE A 48 -9.35 -4.35 2.99
C ILE A 48 -9.11 -3.66 4.32
N HIS A 49 -9.28 -2.34 4.35
CA HIS A 49 -8.94 -1.52 5.50
C HIS A 49 -9.86 -0.31 5.62
N ASP A 50 -10.30 -0.05 6.83
CA ASP A 50 -10.89 1.21 7.25
C ASP A 50 -10.08 1.86 8.39
N SER A 51 -10.40 3.10 8.72
CA SER A 51 -9.61 3.93 9.65
C SER A 51 -9.50 3.39 11.08
N ASP A 52 -10.43 2.55 11.50
CA ASP A 52 -10.56 2.16 12.91
C ASP A 52 -9.66 1.00 13.31
N GLU A 53 -9.13 0.23 12.34
CA GLU A 53 -8.37 -0.98 12.59
C GLU A 53 -6.96 -0.93 11.97
N CYS A 54 -5.98 -1.48 12.70
CA CYS A 54 -4.64 -1.70 12.16
C CYS A 54 -4.63 -3.00 11.34
N SER A 55 -4.74 -2.89 10.02
CA SER A 55 -4.69 -4.05 9.11
C SER A 55 -3.26 -4.56 8.86
N GLY A 56 -2.25 -3.86 9.40
CA GLY A 56 -0.85 -4.19 9.20
C GLY A 56 -0.22 -3.57 7.96
N VAL A 57 1.03 -3.91 7.70
CA VAL A 57 1.77 -3.47 6.50
C VAL A 57 1.42 -4.40 5.35
N ILE A 58 0.82 -3.86 4.29
CA ILE A 58 0.36 -4.64 3.14
C ILE A 58 1.32 -4.44 1.97
N LEU A 59 1.94 -5.51 1.49
CA LEU A 59 2.80 -5.53 0.31
C LEU A 59 2.06 -6.19 -0.85
N VAL A 60 1.90 -5.47 -1.96
CA VAL A 60 1.20 -5.96 -3.16
C VAL A 60 2.12 -6.84 -3.99
N ARG A 61 1.69 -8.07 -4.30
CA ARG A 61 2.39 -9.01 -5.19
C ARG A 61 1.84 -9.01 -6.60
N SER A 62 0.53 -8.90 -6.73
CA SER A 62 -0.19 -8.79 -8.01
C SER A 62 -1.51 -8.07 -7.82
N GLY A 63 -2.07 -7.53 -8.88
CA GLY A 63 -3.30 -6.75 -8.86
C GLY A 63 -3.07 -5.29 -8.53
N CYS A 64 -4.12 -4.61 -8.07
CA CYS A 64 -4.09 -3.20 -7.71
C CYS A 64 -4.95 -2.93 -6.47
N LEU A 65 -4.38 -2.20 -5.51
CA LEU A 65 -5.14 -1.66 -4.38
C LEU A 65 -5.31 -0.16 -4.55
N ARG A 66 -6.44 0.36 -4.12
CA ARG A 66 -6.79 1.77 -4.14
C ARG A 66 -6.88 2.30 -2.72
N ALA A 67 -6.09 3.32 -2.39
CA ALA A 67 -6.20 4.08 -1.16
C ALA A 67 -7.01 5.36 -1.42
N TYR A 68 -8.02 5.62 -0.59
CA TYR A 68 -8.93 6.74 -0.79
C TYR A 68 -9.48 7.29 0.53
N MET A 69 -10.10 8.45 0.46
CA MET A 69 -10.85 9.07 1.55
C MET A 69 -12.32 9.21 1.14
N ILE A 70 -13.20 9.22 2.13
CA ILE A 70 -14.64 9.43 1.94
C ILE A 70 -15.03 10.70 2.67
N SER A 71 -15.78 11.60 1.99
CA SER A 71 -16.39 12.78 2.63
C SER A 71 -17.65 12.39 3.40
N GLU A 72 -18.14 13.28 4.26
CA GLU A 72 -19.42 13.12 4.97
C GLU A 72 -20.60 12.89 4.00
N ASP A 73 -20.54 13.44 2.79
CA ASP A 73 -21.55 13.27 1.74
C ASP A 73 -21.36 11.99 0.92
N GLY A 74 -20.41 11.12 1.29
CA GLY A 74 -20.12 9.85 0.61
C GLY A 74 -19.32 9.98 -0.69
N LYS A 75 -18.70 11.15 -0.96
CA LYS A 75 -17.81 11.31 -2.11
C LYS A 75 -16.44 10.74 -1.81
N GLU A 76 -15.96 9.93 -2.72
CA GLU A 76 -14.64 9.33 -2.64
C GLU A 76 -13.59 10.15 -3.40
N VAL A 77 -12.42 10.28 -2.80
CA VAL A 77 -11.23 10.85 -3.43
C VAL A 77 -10.11 9.83 -3.36
N THR A 78 -9.69 9.32 -4.51
CA THR A 78 -8.52 8.45 -4.59
C THR A 78 -7.26 9.25 -4.26
N LEU A 79 -6.51 8.79 -3.26
CA LEU A 79 -5.25 9.38 -2.87
C LEU A 79 -4.12 8.86 -3.76
N TYR A 80 -4.03 7.54 -3.88
CA TYR A 80 -3.07 6.84 -4.72
C TYR A 80 -3.49 5.38 -4.95
N ARG A 81 -2.82 4.75 -5.90
CA ARG A 81 -2.92 3.31 -6.17
C ARG A 81 -1.63 2.61 -5.79
N LEU A 82 -1.76 1.33 -5.45
CA LEU A 82 -0.66 0.46 -5.07
C LEU A 82 -0.61 -0.70 -6.06
N TYR A 83 0.51 -0.82 -6.73
CA TYR A 83 0.79 -1.82 -7.74
C TYR A 83 1.79 -2.88 -7.23
N PRO A 84 2.07 -3.95 -7.99
CA PRO A 84 3.03 -4.96 -7.59
C PRO A 84 4.40 -4.38 -7.21
N GLY A 85 4.85 -4.67 -6.00
CA GLY A 85 6.06 -4.10 -5.39
C GLY A 85 5.81 -2.91 -4.47
N ASP A 86 4.63 -2.28 -4.56
CA ASP A 86 4.25 -1.20 -3.64
C ASP A 86 3.79 -1.73 -2.29
N MET A 87 3.86 -0.83 -1.31
CA MET A 87 3.51 -1.13 0.07
C MET A 87 2.55 -0.09 0.63
N CYS A 88 1.51 -0.57 1.33
CA CYS A 88 0.64 0.27 2.14
C CYS A 88 1.14 0.28 3.58
N MET A 89 1.63 1.45 4.02
CA MET A 89 2.00 1.70 5.42
C MET A 89 0.86 2.41 6.17
N LEU A 90 -0.07 3.06 5.47
CA LEU A 90 -1.18 3.79 6.09
C LEU A 90 -2.20 2.84 6.73
N SER A 91 -2.28 1.59 6.26
CA SER A 91 -3.06 0.52 6.89
C SER A 91 -2.47 0.02 8.21
N ALA A 92 -1.26 0.46 8.56
CA ALA A 92 -0.55 0.10 9.78
C ALA A 92 -0.52 1.29 10.76
N SER A 93 -1.69 1.73 11.23
CA SER A 93 -1.85 2.85 12.19
C SER A 93 -1.02 2.68 13.46
N CYS A 94 -0.74 1.44 13.86
CA CYS A 94 0.13 1.11 14.99
C CYS A 94 1.63 1.41 14.73
N VAL A 95 2.06 1.53 13.46
CA VAL A 95 3.42 1.92 13.08
C VAL A 95 3.54 3.43 12.94
N LEU A 96 2.50 4.07 12.37
CA LEU A 96 2.43 5.50 12.09
C LEU A 96 1.34 6.16 12.94
N GLN A 97 1.58 6.29 14.24
CA GLN A 97 0.61 6.82 15.22
C GLN A 97 0.19 8.28 15.01
N SER A 98 0.83 8.99 14.07
CA SER A 98 0.56 10.41 13.80
C SER A 98 -0.46 10.64 12.68
N ILE A 99 -1.03 9.60 12.11
CA ILE A 99 -2.07 9.72 11.07
C ILE A 99 -3.38 10.11 11.77
N THR A 100 -3.93 11.26 11.38
CA THR A 100 -5.14 11.84 11.99
C THR A 100 -6.31 11.90 11.02
N PHE A 101 -6.20 11.28 9.85
CA PHE A 101 -7.23 11.26 8.82
C PHE A 101 -7.56 9.82 8.44
N ASP A 102 -8.82 9.61 8.08
CA ASP A 102 -9.34 8.30 7.72
C ASP A 102 -8.89 7.91 6.31
N VAL A 103 -8.28 6.73 6.20
CA VAL A 103 -7.88 6.14 4.92
C VAL A 103 -8.56 4.80 4.76
N PHE A 104 -9.15 4.61 3.59
CA PHE A 104 -9.79 3.37 3.18
C PHE A 104 -8.95 2.70 2.10
N VAL A 105 -8.92 1.37 2.09
CA VAL A 105 -8.17 0.60 1.09
C VAL A 105 -9.06 -0.51 0.54
N ASP A 106 -9.26 -0.50 -0.77
CA ASP A 106 -10.02 -1.51 -1.51
C ASP A 106 -9.12 -2.22 -2.54
N ALA A 107 -9.49 -3.44 -2.87
CA ALA A 107 -8.95 -4.15 -4.01
C ALA A 107 -9.63 -3.66 -5.29
N GLU A 108 -8.93 -2.90 -6.14
CA GLU A 108 -9.44 -2.41 -7.43
C GLU A 108 -9.40 -3.52 -8.50
N GLU A 109 -8.53 -4.51 -8.31
CA GLU A 109 -8.39 -5.73 -9.10
C GLU A 109 -8.25 -6.94 -8.16
N ASP A 110 -8.42 -8.16 -8.70
CA ASP A 110 -8.06 -9.38 -7.97
C ASP A 110 -6.58 -9.30 -7.58
N SER A 111 -6.31 -9.30 -6.27
CA SER A 111 -5.00 -8.95 -5.75
C SER A 111 -4.45 -10.02 -4.82
N GLN A 112 -3.15 -10.29 -4.94
CA GLN A 112 -2.39 -11.09 -4.01
C GLN A 112 -1.44 -10.20 -3.21
N CYS A 113 -1.48 -10.34 -1.89
CA CYS A 113 -0.71 -9.51 -0.98
C CYS A 113 0.02 -10.36 0.06
N ILE A 114 1.03 -9.77 0.67
CA ILE A 114 1.60 -10.24 1.94
C ILE A 114 1.25 -9.18 2.98
N VAL A 115 0.64 -9.62 4.07
CA VAL A 115 0.28 -8.75 5.20
C VAL A 115 1.21 -9.08 6.35
N ILE A 116 1.96 -8.07 6.80
CA ILE A 116 2.81 -8.17 8.00
C ILE A 116 2.03 -7.57 9.16
N SER A 117 1.93 -8.28 10.27
CA SER A 117 1.29 -7.78 11.48
C SER A 117 1.88 -6.41 11.87
N GLY A 118 1.01 -5.40 12.00
CA GLY A 118 1.43 -4.05 12.35
C GLY A 118 2.18 -3.98 13.68
N PRO A 119 1.69 -4.57 14.78
CA PRO A 119 2.43 -4.62 16.05
C PRO A 119 3.80 -5.30 15.92
N ALA A 120 3.91 -6.36 15.13
CA ALA A 120 5.19 -7.03 14.91
C ALA A 120 6.17 -6.14 14.13
N PHE A 121 5.71 -5.48 13.08
CA PHE A 121 6.53 -4.55 12.31
C PHE A 121 6.96 -3.34 13.16
N ALA A 122 6.05 -2.76 13.96
CA ALA A 122 6.34 -1.68 14.88
C ALA A 122 7.41 -2.07 15.90
N ALA A 123 7.30 -3.26 16.51
CA ALA A 123 8.28 -3.76 17.46
C ALA A 123 9.68 -3.92 16.85
N VAL A 124 9.79 -4.29 15.57
CA VAL A 124 11.09 -4.33 14.87
C VAL A 124 11.57 -2.90 14.58
N ALA A 125 10.68 -1.99 14.15
CA ALA A 125 11.03 -0.60 13.88
C ALA A 125 11.53 0.15 15.13
N GLU A 126 11.05 -0.22 16.33
CA GLU A 126 11.56 0.33 17.60
C GLU A 126 13.00 -0.08 17.91
N ARG A 127 13.37 -1.32 17.52
CA ARG A 127 14.70 -1.89 17.82
C ARG A 127 15.72 -1.66 16.70
N GLN A 128 15.26 -1.43 15.48
CA GLN A 128 16.09 -1.33 14.27
C GLN A 128 15.87 0.02 13.58
N PRO A 129 16.82 0.97 13.74
CA PRO A 129 16.71 2.31 13.14
C PRO A 129 16.49 2.29 11.64
N GLU A 130 17.05 1.33 10.91
CA GLU A 130 16.93 1.18 9.46
C GLU A 130 15.48 0.91 9.06
N VAL A 131 14.77 0.09 9.83
CA VAL A 131 13.34 -0.20 9.61
C VAL A 131 12.50 1.03 9.87
N ARG A 132 12.81 1.77 10.94
CA ARG A 132 12.13 3.02 11.29
C ARG A 132 12.35 4.10 10.23
N ILE A 133 13.58 4.29 9.76
CA ILE A 133 13.91 5.23 8.69
C ILE A 133 13.11 4.89 7.43
N PHE A 134 13.16 3.64 7.01
CA PHE A 134 12.40 3.16 5.85
C PHE A 134 10.88 3.45 5.98
N SER A 135 10.30 3.22 7.16
CA SER A 135 8.89 3.49 7.42
C SER A 135 8.56 4.97 7.25
N LEU A 136 9.42 5.85 7.77
CA LEU A 136 9.26 7.30 7.67
C LEU A 136 9.44 7.78 6.22
N GLU A 137 10.43 7.28 5.50
CA GLU A 137 10.66 7.60 4.09
C GLU A 137 9.46 7.18 3.23
N THR A 138 8.93 5.98 3.48
CA THR A 138 7.72 5.50 2.80
C THR A 138 6.52 6.42 3.09
N ALA A 139 6.33 6.84 4.34
CA ALA A 139 5.27 7.76 4.71
C ALA A 139 5.43 9.14 4.05
N VAL A 140 6.65 9.67 3.99
CA VAL A 140 6.95 10.95 3.31
C VAL A 140 6.67 10.86 1.81
N ASN A 141 7.03 9.76 1.16
CA ASN A 141 6.73 9.54 -0.25
C ASN A 141 5.21 9.52 -0.49
N ARG A 142 4.45 8.82 0.34
CA ARG A 142 2.98 8.80 0.25
C ARG A 142 2.35 10.17 0.55
N PHE A 143 2.91 10.92 1.47
CA PHE A 143 2.51 12.32 1.68
C PHE A 143 2.70 13.16 0.41
N SER A 144 3.82 13.00 -0.30
CA SER A 144 4.07 13.68 -1.57
C SER A 144 3.05 13.30 -2.65
N ASP A 145 2.67 12.01 -2.75
CA ASP A 145 1.64 11.54 -3.67
C ASP A 145 0.28 12.21 -3.38
N VAL A 146 -0.08 12.26 -2.10
CA VAL A 146 -1.34 12.92 -1.65
C VAL A 146 -1.30 14.42 -1.95
N MET A 147 -0.19 15.10 -1.67
CA MET A 147 -0.03 16.53 -1.96
C MET A 147 -0.11 16.81 -3.46
N TRP A 148 0.45 15.94 -4.29
CA TRP A 148 0.31 16.03 -5.74
C TRP A 148 -1.16 15.87 -6.19
N THR A 149 -1.88 14.92 -5.63
CA THR A 149 -3.32 14.74 -5.89
C THR A 149 -4.12 15.99 -5.48
N MET A 150 -3.85 16.54 -4.30
CA MET A 150 -4.46 17.80 -3.85
C MET A 150 -4.17 18.97 -4.80
N GLN A 151 -2.93 19.10 -5.24
CA GLN A 151 -2.55 20.16 -6.20
C GLN A 151 -3.33 20.03 -7.50
N GLN A 152 -3.51 18.82 -8.01
CA GLN A 152 -4.32 18.57 -9.20
C GLN A 152 -5.78 18.99 -8.99
N ILE A 153 -6.39 18.62 -7.85
CA ILE A 153 -7.79 18.91 -7.55
C ILE A 153 -8.01 20.42 -7.40
N LEU A 154 -7.10 21.13 -6.72
CA LEU A 154 -7.27 22.53 -6.38
C LEU A 154 -6.92 23.47 -7.53
N PHE A 155 -5.93 23.14 -8.36
CA PHE A 155 -5.33 24.08 -9.30
C PHE A 155 -5.37 23.68 -10.76
N MET A 156 -5.80 22.44 -11.09
CA MET A 156 -5.84 21.97 -12.47
C MET A 156 -7.27 21.82 -12.98
N SER A 157 -7.48 22.19 -14.25
CA SER A 157 -8.74 21.89 -14.94
C SER A 157 -8.92 20.39 -15.14
N MET A 158 -10.18 19.98 -15.33
CA MET A 158 -10.52 18.56 -15.59
C MET A 158 -9.73 17.99 -16.76
N ASP A 159 -9.61 18.76 -17.88
CA ASP A 159 -8.88 18.32 -19.08
C ASP A 159 -7.40 18.00 -18.77
N LYS A 160 -6.75 18.85 -17.95
CA LYS A 160 -5.35 18.61 -17.54
C LYS A 160 -5.22 17.38 -16.68
N ARG A 161 -6.14 17.20 -15.72
CA ARG A 161 -6.15 16.02 -14.84
C ARG A 161 -6.38 14.74 -15.63
N LEU A 162 -7.30 14.78 -16.59
CA LEU A 162 -7.56 13.65 -17.49
C LEU A 162 -6.33 13.33 -18.35
N ALA A 163 -5.67 14.35 -18.90
CA ALA A 163 -4.46 14.15 -19.70
C ALA A 163 -3.31 13.53 -18.89
N ILE A 164 -3.10 13.96 -17.65
CA ILE A 164 -2.12 13.37 -16.73
C ILE A 164 -2.49 11.90 -16.47
N PHE A 165 -3.72 11.63 -16.08
CA PHE A 165 -4.19 10.27 -15.81
C PHE A 165 -3.97 9.33 -17.00
N LEU A 166 -4.35 9.75 -18.19
CA LEU A 166 -4.17 8.94 -19.42
C LEU A 166 -2.69 8.71 -19.73
N SER A 167 -1.85 9.73 -19.55
CA SER A 167 -0.40 9.63 -19.76
C SER A 167 0.24 8.63 -18.77
N ASP A 168 -0.16 8.69 -17.51
CA ASP A 168 0.34 7.80 -16.47
C ASP A 168 -0.09 6.36 -16.75
N GLU A 169 -1.35 6.13 -17.14
CA GLU A 169 -1.87 4.80 -17.49
C GLU A 169 -1.15 4.19 -18.71
N ILE A 170 -0.93 4.98 -19.77
CA ILE A 170 -0.16 4.53 -20.94
C ILE A 170 1.26 4.17 -20.55
N SER A 171 1.91 5.01 -19.75
CA SER A 171 3.28 4.78 -19.27
C SER A 171 3.39 3.51 -18.41
N ARG A 172 2.37 3.24 -17.61
CA ARG A 172 2.31 2.08 -16.73
C ARG A 172 2.02 0.78 -17.47
N THR A 173 1.03 0.80 -18.38
CA THR A 173 0.54 -0.40 -19.06
C THR A 173 1.27 -0.69 -20.37
N GLY A 174 1.89 0.33 -20.98
CA GLY A 174 2.45 0.26 -22.33
C GLY A 174 1.38 0.07 -23.40
N CYS A 175 0.11 0.33 -23.09
CA CYS A 175 -1.04 0.11 -23.98
C CYS A 175 -1.78 1.42 -24.23
N ASP A 176 -2.13 1.68 -25.50
CA ASP A 176 -2.89 2.87 -25.89
C ASP A 176 -4.41 2.72 -25.64
N LEU A 177 -4.87 1.51 -25.32
CA LEU A 177 -6.25 1.20 -24.99
C LEU A 177 -6.40 1.11 -23.46
N ILE A 178 -7.11 2.07 -22.89
CA ILE A 178 -7.40 2.13 -21.46
C ILE A 178 -8.88 1.76 -21.28
N PRO A 179 -9.20 0.56 -20.75
CA PRO A 179 -10.57 0.19 -20.44
C PRO A 179 -11.05 1.02 -19.24
N MET A 180 -12.05 1.84 -19.43
CA MET A 180 -12.68 2.65 -18.38
C MET A 180 -14.18 2.46 -18.40
N THR A 181 -14.80 2.41 -17.20
CA THR A 181 -16.24 2.54 -17.01
C THR A 181 -16.59 3.99 -16.67
N GLN A 182 -17.79 4.42 -17.01
CA GLN A 182 -18.34 5.73 -16.63
C GLN A 182 -19.12 5.60 -15.31
N GLU A 183 -18.50 5.05 -14.29
CA GLU A 183 -19.09 5.02 -12.96
C GLU A 183 -18.54 6.17 -12.11
#